data_0abd4e5a4ca9bed4cab0655cecb60bfc
#
_entry.id   0abd4e5a4ca9bed4cab0655cecb60bfc
#
_cell.length_a   1.000
_cell.length_b   1.000
_cell.length_c   1.000
_cell.angle_alpha   90.00
_cell.angle_beta   90.00
_cell.angle_gamma   90.00
#
_symmetry.space_group_name_H-M   'P 1'
#
loop_
_entity.id
_entity.type
_entity.pdbx_description
1 polymer ?
#
loop_
_entity_poly.entity_id
_entity_poly.type
_entity_poly.pdbx_seq_one_letter_code
_entity_poly.pdbx_strand_id
1 'polypeptide(L)'
;VTLKSGGKVVDKVDSYAAMRKYSTRRDADGIVRLELNNEALFQFGPLDQGWWPDGLYTAPTDEALLYDVQKTKDFGFNMIRKHIKVEPARWYTHCDRLGIIVWQDMPSGDRNPEWQNRRYFDGTELKRSAESEAYYHKEWKEIILLSVYRYMGTVQRSLGAVQDGRDSRMDETV
;
A
#
# COMPACT_ATOMS: atom_id res chain seq x y z
N VAL A 1 -11.94 -2.24 -21.27
CA VAL A 1 -11.98 -1.00 -22.07
C VAL A 1 -11.73 -1.36 -23.51
N THR A 2 -12.52 -0.81 -24.43
CA THR A 2 -12.40 -1.07 -25.87
C THR A 2 -12.24 0.25 -26.61
N LEU A 3 -11.17 0.39 -27.37
CA LEU A 3 -10.94 1.54 -28.24
C LEU A 3 -11.49 1.21 -29.64
N LYS A 4 -12.27 2.12 -30.20
CA LYS A 4 -12.83 1.98 -31.56
C LYS A 4 -12.43 3.18 -32.43
N SER A 5 -12.14 2.92 -33.68
CA SER A 5 -11.93 3.93 -34.71
C SER A 5 -12.76 3.55 -35.94
N GLY A 6 -13.60 4.47 -36.44
CA GLY A 6 -14.50 4.20 -37.58
C GLY A 6 -15.44 2.99 -37.37
N GLY A 7 -15.89 2.75 -36.14
CA GLY A 7 -16.73 1.60 -35.76
C GLY A 7 -15.99 0.26 -35.58
N LYS A 8 -14.72 0.18 -35.94
CA LYS A 8 -13.88 -1.02 -35.76
C LYS A 8 -13.14 -0.95 -34.45
N VAL A 9 -13.04 -2.09 -33.72
CA VAL A 9 -12.21 -2.24 -32.56
C VAL A 9 -10.75 -2.20 -32.98
N VAL A 10 -9.98 -1.26 -32.45
CA VAL A 10 -8.55 -1.09 -32.72
C VAL A 10 -7.69 -1.52 -31.55
N ASP A 11 -8.26 -1.54 -30.33
CA ASP A 11 -7.59 -2.05 -29.15
C ASP A 11 -8.60 -2.49 -28.09
N LYS A 12 -8.23 -3.47 -27.27
CA LYS A 12 -9.01 -3.95 -26.12
C LYS A 12 -8.10 -4.22 -24.95
N VAL A 13 -8.37 -3.57 -23.83
CA VAL A 13 -7.70 -3.78 -22.55
C VAL A 13 -8.70 -4.30 -21.54
N ASP A 14 -8.43 -5.47 -20.98
CA ASP A 14 -9.20 -6.00 -19.87
C ASP A 14 -8.68 -5.40 -18.56
N SER A 15 -9.61 -4.96 -17.72
CA SER A 15 -9.33 -4.38 -16.41
C SER A 15 -10.35 -4.90 -15.41
N TYR A 16 -10.08 -4.69 -14.13
CA TYR A 16 -11.01 -5.04 -13.07
C TYR A 16 -11.14 -3.88 -12.08
N ALA A 17 -12.22 -3.90 -11.34
CA ALA A 17 -12.42 -3.04 -10.18
C ALA A 17 -12.97 -3.89 -9.03
N ALA A 18 -12.60 -3.54 -7.82
CA ALA A 18 -13.11 -4.18 -6.62
C ALA A 18 -13.53 -3.11 -5.62
N MET A 19 -14.60 -3.39 -4.89
CA MET A 19 -15.05 -2.54 -3.79
C MET A 19 -14.75 -3.25 -2.48
N ARG A 20 -14.14 -2.53 -1.55
CA ARG A 20 -13.89 -3.05 -0.21
C ARG A 20 -13.91 -1.90 0.80
N LYS A 21 -14.27 -2.23 2.02
CA LYS A 21 -14.32 -1.27 3.13
C LYS A 21 -13.35 -1.72 4.21
N TYR A 22 -12.45 -0.83 4.60
CA TYR A 22 -11.67 -0.97 5.82
C TYR A 22 -12.29 -0.13 6.93
N SER A 23 -12.43 -0.71 8.09
CA SER A 23 -12.96 -0.03 9.26
C SER A 23 -12.33 -0.57 10.54
N THR A 24 -12.60 0.09 11.63
CA THR A 24 -12.31 -0.41 12.97
C THR A 24 -13.60 -0.44 13.79
N ARG A 25 -13.72 -1.44 14.67
CA ARG A 25 -14.82 -1.52 15.63
C ARG A 25 -14.31 -2.05 16.96
N ARG A 26 -14.92 -1.57 18.06
CA ARG A 26 -14.71 -2.21 19.35
C ARG A 26 -15.54 -3.48 19.45
N ASP A 27 -14.90 -4.56 19.84
CA ASP A 27 -15.58 -5.83 20.14
C ASP A 27 -16.29 -5.80 21.50
N ALA A 28 -16.88 -6.92 21.89
CA ALA A 28 -17.59 -7.05 23.15
C ALA A 28 -16.69 -6.83 24.38
N ASP A 29 -15.38 -7.08 24.25
CA ASP A 29 -14.38 -6.89 25.29
C ASP A 29 -13.79 -5.48 25.31
N GLY A 30 -14.30 -4.59 24.44
CA GLY A 30 -13.83 -3.20 24.29
C GLY A 30 -12.53 -3.06 23.50
N ILE A 31 -12.03 -4.12 22.87
CA ILE A 31 -10.80 -4.13 22.09
C ILE A 31 -11.11 -3.63 20.67
N VAL A 32 -10.29 -2.69 20.18
CA VAL A 32 -10.40 -2.22 18.81
C VAL A 32 -9.87 -3.29 17.84
N ARG A 33 -10.73 -3.74 16.92
CA ARG A 33 -10.40 -4.70 15.87
C ARG A 33 -10.41 -4.04 14.50
N LEU A 34 -9.51 -4.49 13.65
CA LEU A 34 -9.55 -4.16 12.23
C LEU A 34 -10.64 -4.98 11.54
N GLU A 35 -11.36 -4.34 10.64
CA GLU A 35 -12.41 -4.99 9.85
C GLU A 35 -12.12 -4.87 8.35
N LEU A 36 -12.52 -5.89 7.62
CA LEU A 36 -12.67 -5.89 6.17
C LEU A 36 -14.13 -6.19 5.83
N ASN A 37 -14.79 -5.28 5.11
CA ASN A 37 -16.20 -5.41 4.73
C ASN A 37 -17.14 -5.62 5.94
N ASN A 38 -16.87 -4.91 7.04
CA ASN A 38 -17.56 -4.96 8.34
C ASN A 38 -17.38 -6.27 9.14
N GLU A 39 -16.46 -7.13 8.73
CA GLU A 39 -16.09 -8.34 9.47
C GLU A 39 -14.71 -8.18 10.08
N ALA A 40 -14.57 -8.54 11.35
CA ALA A 40 -13.29 -8.49 12.02
C ALA A 40 -12.31 -9.45 11.36
N LEU A 41 -11.14 -8.94 10.98
CA LEU A 41 -10.10 -9.73 10.33
C LEU A 41 -8.76 -9.50 11.02
N PHE A 42 -8.21 -10.56 11.61
CA PHE A 42 -6.84 -10.55 12.10
C PHE A 42 -5.87 -10.61 10.91
N GLN A 43 -5.13 -9.54 10.71
CA GLN A 43 -4.18 -9.43 9.62
C GLN A 43 -2.84 -9.98 10.06
N PHE A 44 -2.39 -11.05 9.40
CA PHE A 44 -1.19 -11.78 9.75
C PHE A 44 -0.37 -12.13 8.52
N GLY A 45 0.90 -11.72 8.50
CA GLY A 45 1.75 -11.95 7.34
C GLY A 45 3.19 -11.46 7.50
N PRO A 46 4.05 -11.77 6.53
CA PRO A 46 5.44 -11.42 6.53
C PRO A 46 5.69 -9.96 6.15
N LEU A 47 6.89 -9.50 6.50
CA LEU A 47 7.51 -8.33 5.89
C LEU A 47 8.24 -8.76 4.61
N ASP A 48 8.02 -8.04 3.53
CA ASP A 48 8.62 -8.28 2.22
C ASP A 48 9.34 -7.02 1.73
N GLN A 49 10.65 -7.11 1.51
CA GLN A 49 11.47 -6.04 1.00
C GLN A 49 11.63 -6.07 -0.53
N GLY A 50 11.26 -7.16 -1.19
CA GLY A 50 11.27 -7.30 -2.63
C GLY A 50 12.66 -7.27 -3.27
N TRP A 51 13.65 -7.91 -2.63
CA TRP A 51 14.99 -8.07 -3.17
C TRP A 51 15.15 -9.38 -3.92
N TRP A 52 15.86 -9.33 -5.04
CA TRP A 52 16.10 -10.46 -5.92
C TRP A 52 17.61 -10.69 -6.09
N PRO A 53 18.09 -11.95 -6.08
CA PRO A 53 19.53 -12.24 -6.13
C PRO A 53 20.21 -11.71 -7.40
N ASP A 54 19.51 -11.72 -8.52
CA ASP A 54 20.02 -11.36 -9.83
C ASP A 54 19.55 -10.00 -10.34
N GLY A 55 18.41 -9.52 -9.87
CA GLY A 55 17.77 -8.28 -10.31
C GLY A 55 17.74 -7.15 -9.28
N LEU A 56 18.27 -7.36 -8.09
CA LEU A 56 18.20 -6.45 -6.94
C LEU A 56 16.75 -6.03 -6.64
N TYR A 57 16.33 -4.85 -7.10
CA TYR A 57 14.97 -4.33 -6.92
C TYR A 57 13.98 -4.79 -7.99
N THR A 58 14.45 -5.50 -9.03
CA THR A 58 13.62 -5.93 -10.15
C THR A 58 13.49 -7.44 -10.14
N ALA A 59 12.26 -7.94 -10.09
CA ALA A 59 11.98 -9.36 -10.23
C ALA A 59 12.38 -9.84 -11.62
N PRO A 60 12.97 -11.04 -11.77
CA PRO A 60 13.40 -11.55 -13.05
C PRO A 60 12.24 -11.84 -14.01
N THR A 61 11.09 -12.25 -13.49
CA THR A 61 9.89 -12.56 -14.29
C THR A 61 8.61 -12.24 -13.53
N ASP A 62 7.47 -12.30 -14.20
CA ASP A 62 6.16 -12.15 -13.58
C ASP A 62 5.80 -13.35 -12.68
N GLU A 63 6.24 -14.55 -13.08
CA GLU A 63 6.09 -15.75 -12.27
C GLU A 63 6.85 -15.65 -10.95
N ALA A 64 8.01 -15.00 -10.94
CA ALA A 64 8.74 -14.72 -9.70
C ALA A 64 7.94 -13.79 -8.78
N LEU A 65 7.35 -12.72 -9.31
CA LEU A 65 6.46 -11.84 -8.54
C LEU A 65 5.26 -12.61 -7.96
N LEU A 66 4.64 -13.46 -8.78
CA LEU A 66 3.51 -14.29 -8.35
C LEU A 66 3.93 -15.30 -7.28
N TYR A 67 5.12 -15.88 -7.41
CA TYR A 67 5.62 -16.94 -6.53
C TYR A 67 5.62 -16.50 -5.06
N ASP A 68 6.16 -15.34 -4.73
CA ASP A 68 6.23 -14.85 -3.36
C ASP A 68 4.83 -14.62 -2.77
N VAL A 69 3.92 -14.06 -3.56
CA VAL A 69 2.52 -13.85 -3.14
C VAL A 69 1.81 -15.20 -2.94
N GLN A 70 2.03 -16.15 -3.85
CA GLN A 70 1.45 -17.49 -3.74
C GLN A 70 1.98 -18.22 -2.51
N LYS A 71 3.30 -18.16 -2.26
CA LYS A 71 3.91 -18.80 -1.07
C LYS A 71 3.41 -18.17 0.23
N THR A 72 3.21 -16.87 0.26
CA THR A 72 2.57 -16.21 1.39
C THR A 72 1.19 -16.81 1.67
N LYS A 73 0.39 -17.03 0.62
CA LYS A 73 -0.92 -17.68 0.75
C LYS A 73 -0.81 -19.13 1.19
N ASP A 74 0.10 -19.89 0.59
CA ASP A 74 0.31 -21.31 0.90
C ASP A 74 0.71 -21.55 2.36
N PHE A 75 1.45 -20.63 2.97
CA PHE A 75 1.80 -20.65 4.39
C PHE A 75 0.66 -20.22 5.33
N GLY A 76 -0.51 -19.89 4.79
CA GLY A 76 -1.67 -19.52 5.59
C GLY A 76 -1.72 -18.05 6.02
N PHE A 77 -0.85 -17.20 5.47
CA PHE A 77 -0.91 -15.77 5.70
C PHE A 77 -2.02 -15.11 4.86
N ASN A 78 -2.53 -13.99 5.33
CA ASN A 78 -3.56 -13.20 4.63
C ASN A 78 -3.11 -11.77 4.31
N MET A 79 -1.87 -11.42 4.66
CA MET A 79 -1.33 -10.08 4.53
C MET A 79 0.17 -10.13 4.16
N ILE A 80 0.65 -9.12 3.45
CA ILE A 80 2.08 -8.81 3.24
C ILE A 80 2.30 -7.34 3.59
N ARG A 81 3.31 -7.05 4.40
CA ARG A 81 3.82 -5.69 4.53
C ARG A 81 4.93 -5.47 3.50
N LYS A 82 4.67 -4.66 2.49
CA LYS A 82 5.68 -4.24 1.53
C LYS A 82 6.50 -3.10 2.13
N HIS A 83 7.74 -3.42 2.52
CA HIS A 83 8.61 -2.54 3.27
C HIS A 83 9.34 -1.56 2.35
N ILE A 84 9.03 -0.28 2.50
CA ILE A 84 9.68 0.89 1.85
C ILE A 84 9.94 0.75 0.33
N LYS A 85 9.16 -0.05 -0.36
CA LYS A 85 9.26 -0.29 -1.80
C LYS A 85 7.88 -0.28 -2.44
N VAL A 86 7.75 0.32 -3.61
CA VAL A 86 6.56 0.20 -4.46
C VAL A 86 6.87 -0.81 -5.55
N GLU A 87 6.00 -1.81 -5.71
CA GLU A 87 6.15 -2.86 -6.71
C GLU A 87 5.48 -2.47 -8.04
N PRO A 88 5.82 -3.17 -9.15
CA PRO A 88 5.06 -3.06 -10.38
C PRO A 88 3.57 -3.41 -10.18
N ALA A 89 2.71 -2.77 -10.96
CA ALA A 89 1.26 -2.92 -10.90
C ALA A 89 0.77 -4.38 -10.88
N ARG A 90 1.43 -5.27 -11.61
CA ARG A 90 1.08 -6.70 -11.70
C ARG A 90 1.28 -7.45 -10.38
N TRP A 91 2.23 -7.05 -9.52
CA TRP A 91 2.38 -7.65 -8.19
C TRP A 91 1.13 -7.40 -7.33
N TYR A 92 0.60 -6.18 -7.33
CA TYR A 92 -0.65 -5.87 -6.63
C TYR A 92 -1.84 -6.62 -7.24
N THR A 93 -1.85 -6.81 -8.57
CA THR A 93 -2.86 -7.63 -9.24
C THR A 93 -2.82 -9.09 -8.76
N HIS A 94 -1.64 -9.66 -8.54
CA HIS A 94 -1.49 -10.99 -7.95
C HIS A 94 -2.00 -11.03 -6.51
N CYS A 95 -1.71 -10.00 -5.70
CA CYS A 95 -2.26 -9.89 -4.35
C CYS A 95 -3.79 -9.85 -4.36
N ASP A 96 -4.38 -9.04 -5.22
CA ASP A 96 -5.84 -8.94 -5.35
C ASP A 96 -6.49 -10.26 -5.77
N ARG A 97 -5.90 -10.96 -6.75
CA ARG A 97 -6.40 -12.26 -7.24
C ARG A 97 -6.32 -13.35 -6.18
N LEU A 98 -5.29 -13.35 -5.37
CA LEU A 98 -5.06 -14.33 -4.31
C LEU A 98 -5.70 -13.94 -2.97
N GLY A 99 -6.25 -12.73 -2.86
CA GLY A 99 -6.87 -12.23 -1.65
C GLY A 99 -5.86 -11.97 -0.52
N ILE A 100 -4.69 -11.46 -0.87
CA ILE A 100 -3.66 -11.04 0.09
C ILE A 100 -3.78 -9.53 0.32
N ILE A 101 -3.92 -9.13 1.57
CA ILE A 101 -3.93 -7.73 1.98
C ILE A 101 -2.50 -7.19 1.92
N VAL A 102 -2.33 -5.99 1.39
CA VAL A 102 -1.04 -5.32 1.35
C VAL A 102 -0.99 -4.15 2.32
N TRP A 103 0.00 -4.16 3.20
CA TRP A 103 0.40 -2.99 3.96
C TRP A 103 1.56 -2.32 3.22
N GLN A 104 1.27 -1.22 2.55
CA GLN A 104 2.25 -0.51 1.75
C GLN A 104 2.95 0.56 2.58
N ASP A 105 4.24 0.40 2.81
CA ASP A 105 5.04 1.47 3.38
C ASP A 105 5.30 2.55 2.33
N MET A 106 5.34 3.80 2.79
CA MET A 106 5.90 4.88 1.99
C MET A 106 7.42 4.72 1.94
N PRO A 107 8.08 4.81 0.78
CA PRO A 107 9.52 4.96 0.69
C PRO A 107 10.00 6.18 1.49
N SER A 108 11.19 6.08 2.08
CA SER A 108 11.69 7.09 3.04
C SER A 108 12.01 8.46 2.41
N GLY A 109 11.87 8.61 1.09
CA GLY A 109 12.20 9.81 0.35
C GLY A 109 13.69 9.89 -0.01
N ASP A 110 14.16 11.07 -0.34
CA ASP A 110 15.53 11.33 -0.82
C ASP A 110 16.61 11.22 0.25
N ARG A 111 16.26 11.47 1.51
CA ARG A 111 17.17 11.46 2.66
C ARG A 111 16.48 10.90 3.90
N ASN A 112 17.31 10.34 4.78
CA ASN A 112 16.84 9.99 6.10
C ASN A 112 16.51 11.27 6.90
N PRO A 113 15.35 11.31 7.57
CA PRO A 113 15.02 12.45 8.40
C PRO A 113 15.91 12.50 9.65
N GLU A 114 16.18 13.70 10.11
CA GLU A 114 16.82 13.90 11.41
C GLU A 114 15.79 13.82 12.53
N TRP A 115 15.97 12.88 13.45
CA TRP A 115 15.13 12.74 14.61
C TRP A 115 15.50 13.78 15.68
N GLN A 116 14.56 14.68 16.00
CA GLN A 116 14.72 15.70 17.03
C GLN A 116 14.22 15.18 18.39
N ASN A 117 13.09 14.51 18.39
CA ASN A 117 12.49 13.96 19.60
C ASN A 117 11.81 12.63 19.28
N ARG A 118 12.15 11.58 20.02
CA ARG A 118 11.53 10.24 19.82
C ARG A 118 10.51 9.88 20.89
N ARG A 119 10.24 10.79 21.85
CA ARG A 119 9.35 10.51 22.98
C ARG A 119 7.94 11.00 22.75
N TYR A 120 7.77 12.05 21.97
CA TYR A 120 6.49 12.72 21.74
C TYR A 120 6.27 12.84 20.23
N PHE A 121 5.05 12.55 19.80
CA PHE A 121 4.62 12.68 18.41
C PHE A 121 3.73 13.93 18.31
N ASP A 122 4.38 15.07 18.33
CA ASP A 122 3.75 16.40 18.28
C ASP A 122 3.97 17.14 16.95
N GLY A 123 4.58 16.45 15.97
CA GLY A 123 4.91 17.02 14.67
C GLY A 123 6.28 17.72 14.63
N THR A 124 7.02 17.68 15.73
CA THR A 124 8.38 18.28 15.81
C THR A 124 9.48 17.22 15.87
N GLU A 125 9.12 15.95 15.89
CA GLU A 125 10.07 14.83 16.06
C GLU A 125 10.99 14.61 14.87
N LEU A 126 10.59 15.05 13.67
CA LEU A 126 11.34 14.93 12.44
C LEU A 126 11.69 16.28 11.85
N LYS A 127 12.91 16.41 11.36
CA LYS A 127 13.34 17.58 10.60
C LYS A 127 13.74 17.16 9.19
N ARG A 128 13.11 17.79 8.20
CA ARG A 128 13.46 17.71 6.78
C ARG A 128 13.67 19.12 6.23
N SER A 129 14.45 19.25 5.15
CA SER A 129 14.43 20.50 4.39
C SER A 129 13.06 20.67 3.69
N ALA A 130 12.65 21.89 3.44
CA ALA A 130 11.39 22.16 2.72
C ALA A 130 11.33 21.49 1.34
N GLU A 131 12.48 21.37 0.66
CA GLU A 131 12.58 20.67 -0.61
C GLU A 131 12.35 19.17 -0.46
N SER A 132 13.01 18.53 0.49
CA SER A 132 12.82 17.10 0.79
C SER A 132 11.40 16.79 1.23
N GLU A 133 10.77 17.66 2.02
CA GLU A 133 9.38 17.54 2.42
C GLU A 133 8.43 17.61 1.21
N ALA A 134 8.66 18.56 0.30
CA ALA A 134 7.85 18.70 -0.91
C ALA A 134 7.94 17.46 -1.82
N TYR A 135 9.13 16.88 -2.02
CA TYR A 135 9.30 15.63 -2.74
C TYR A 135 8.57 14.47 -2.07
N TYR A 136 8.74 14.32 -0.76
CA TYR A 136 8.09 13.27 0.01
C TYR A 136 6.56 13.33 -0.12
N HIS A 137 5.96 14.51 0.05
CA HIS A 137 4.52 14.69 -0.09
C HIS A 137 4.02 14.42 -1.52
N LYS A 138 4.78 14.83 -2.53
CA LYS A 138 4.45 14.54 -3.92
C LYS A 138 4.42 13.04 -4.19
N GLU A 139 5.49 12.32 -3.83
CA GLU A 139 5.57 10.88 -4.04
C GLU A 139 4.48 10.13 -3.26
N TRP A 140 4.22 10.51 -2.03
CA TRP A 140 3.16 9.93 -1.22
C TRP A 140 1.79 10.11 -1.87
N LYS A 141 1.49 11.30 -2.34
CA LYS A 141 0.24 11.58 -3.07
C LYS A 141 0.13 10.72 -4.33
N GLU A 142 1.20 10.57 -5.10
CA GLU A 142 1.23 9.73 -6.29
C GLU A 142 1.00 8.25 -5.96
N ILE A 143 1.59 7.73 -4.89
CA ILE A 143 1.36 6.35 -4.43
C ILE A 143 -0.10 6.16 -4.04
N ILE A 144 -0.69 7.08 -3.27
CA ILE A 144 -2.11 6.99 -2.89
C ILE A 144 -3.00 7.01 -4.13
N LEU A 145 -2.79 7.96 -5.03
CA LEU A 145 -3.57 8.07 -6.26
C LEU A 145 -3.43 6.82 -7.14
N LEU A 146 -2.22 6.30 -7.30
CA LEU A 146 -1.97 5.07 -8.05
C LEU A 146 -2.76 3.90 -7.44
N SER A 147 -2.73 3.79 -6.13
CA SER A 147 -3.36 2.70 -5.40
C SER A 147 -4.89 2.81 -5.39
N VAL A 148 -5.42 4.01 -5.24
CA VAL A 148 -6.89 4.25 -5.23
C VAL A 148 -7.47 4.08 -6.62
N TYR A 149 -6.84 4.63 -7.66
CA TYR A 149 -7.41 4.61 -9.01
C TYR A 149 -7.17 3.30 -9.78
N ARG A 150 -6.08 2.58 -9.49
CA ARG A 150 -5.77 1.32 -10.19
C ARG A 150 -6.18 0.08 -9.41
N TYR A 151 -6.16 0.16 -8.08
CA TYR A 151 -6.31 -0.99 -7.19
C TYR A 151 -7.27 -0.69 -6.06
N MET A 152 -8.45 -0.20 -6.35
CA MET A 152 -9.44 0.24 -5.35
C MET A 152 -9.51 -0.71 -4.15
N GLY A 153 -8.57 -0.56 -3.22
CA GLY A 153 -8.77 -1.14 -1.93
C GLY A 153 -7.63 -1.85 -1.21
N THR A 154 -6.38 -1.76 -1.59
CA THR A 154 -5.38 -2.54 -0.85
C THR A 154 -4.26 -1.73 -0.19
N VAL A 155 -4.29 -0.41 -0.25
CA VAL A 155 -3.31 0.39 0.49
C VAL A 155 -3.88 0.75 1.85
N GLN A 156 -3.49 -0.03 2.85
CA GLN A 156 -3.63 0.38 4.22
C GLN A 156 -2.41 1.22 4.59
N ARG A 157 -2.62 2.41 5.15
CA ARG A 157 -1.54 3.23 5.71
C ARG A 157 -0.79 2.38 6.72
N SER A 158 0.49 2.13 6.53
CA SER A 158 1.28 1.58 7.60
C SER A 158 1.33 2.63 8.72
N LEU A 159 0.83 2.27 9.87
CA LEU A 159 0.76 3.14 11.05
C LEU A 159 2.15 3.54 11.60
N GLY A 160 3.22 3.18 10.91
CA GLY A 160 4.59 3.41 11.38
C GLY A 160 5.38 4.44 10.61
N ALA A 161 4.93 4.90 9.45
CA ALA A 161 5.82 5.65 8.57
C ALA A 161 5.74 7.16 8.70
N VAL A 162 4.66 7.75 9.12
CA VAL A 162 4.59 9.20 9.33
C VAL A 162 3.51 9.51 10.35
N GLN A 163 3.93 9.86 11.49
CA GLN A 163 3.15 10.69 12.37
C GLN A 163 3.43 12.14 12.00
N ASP A 164 2.89 12.61 10.89
CA ASP A 164 2.66 14.03 10.75
C ASP A 164 1.37 14.35 11.51
N GLY A 165 1.52 14.89 12.70
CA GLY A 165 0.41 15.28 13.57
C GLY A 165 -0.49 16.37 13.00
N ARG A 166 -0.30 16.75 11.74
CA ARG A 166 -1.14 17.73 11.03
C ARG A 166 -2.24 17.12 10.20
N ASP A 167 -2.27 15.79 10.03
CA ASP A 167 -3.22 15.16 9.12
C ASP A 167 -4.40 14.48 9.81
N SER A 168 -4.76 14.92 11.03
CA SER A 168 -6.03 14.56 11.67
C SER A 168 -7.23 15.32 11.09
N ARG A 169 -7.05 16.08 10.01
CA ARG A 169 -8.11 16.80 9.30
C ARG A 169 -8.03 16.53 7.79
N MET A 170 -8.10 15.27 7.38
CA MET A 170 -8.71 14.98 6.09
C MET A 170 -10.21 14.81 6.34
N ASP A 171 -10.89 15.91 6.07
CA ASP A 171 -12.32 16.07 6.04
C ASP A 171 -13.01 14.94 5.26
N GLU A 172 -14.13 14.47 5.79
CA GLU A 172 -14.98 13.40 5.24
C GLU A 172 -15.69 13.80 3.93
N THR A 173 -15.02 14.46 3.02
CA THR A 173 -15.63 14.81 1.73
C THR A 173 -14.74 14.42 0.56
N VAL A 174 -14.81 13.16 0.17
CA VAL A 174 -14.94 12.70 -1.24
C VAL A 174 -15.62 11.32 -1.26
#